data_02cd344d8b2015478a4badcba5520c79
#
_entry.id   02cd344d8b2015478a4badcba5520c79
#
_cell.length_a   1.000
_cell.length_b   1.000
_cell.length_c   1.000
_cell.angle_alpha   90.00
_cell.angle_beta   90.00
_cell.angle_gamma   90.00
#
_symmetry.space_group_name_H-M   'P 1'
#
loop_
_entity.id
_entity.type
_entity.pdbx_description
1 polymer ?
#
loop_
_entity_poly.entity_id
_entity_poly.type
_entity_poly.pdbx_seq_one_letter_code
_entity_poly.pdbx_strand_id
1 'polypeptide(L)'
;YIAGQNITVTGNQLHSDGETTIAAQGNIDIHEGRAKEHLNSAIKTTDRGLFSKKTINAKHRHDYDLAEASMIDADKIHLQSNNGNIKVQGSNLVAENGFTAQGKNIDIREAENRIYSEDFYSKKKSGMLGGGIGVTFGSQKQTLETDQTKLYASGSQVGSLNHDTRFIAENRYTQTASAVSSAKGDVDILAQQATIKTADDKYESNMKQTFEQKGLTIAITSPILSALQAVQNTIKSAQQTGNSKNNRINAMSAVNTGFDAYRAGQAVGQAQNTLSNVMNGSEGMDSMVGIQITYGQQKSESKTHTE
;
A
#
# COMPACT_ATOMS: atom_id res chain seq x y z
N TYR A 1 -20.57 20.80 17.71
CA TYR A 1 -21.33 20.78 16.44
C TYR A 1 -22.67 20.10 16.69
N ILE A 2 -23.77 20.78 16.42
CA ILE A 2 -25.11 20.25 16.62
C ILE A 2 -25.91 20.45 15.32
N ALA A 3 -26.50 19.37 14.78
CA ALA A 3 -27.30 19.42 13.57
C ALA A 3 -28.71 18.83 13.79
N GLY A 4 -29.70 19.41 13.12
CA GLY A 4 -31.09 18.93 13.14
C GLY A 4 -31.31 17.63 12.37
N GLN A 5 -30.38 17.22 11.48
CA GLN A 5 -30.45 15.97 10.74
C GLN A 5 -29.13 15.22 10.83
N ASN A 6 -28.25 15.32 9.82
CA ASN A 6 -27.01 14.56 9.75
C ASN A 6 -25.78 15.46 9.90
N ILE A 7 -24.69 14.87 10.36
CA ILE A 7 -23.35 15.50 10.36
C ILE A 7 -22.42 14.63 9.55
N THR A 8 -21.64 15.25 8.67
CA THR A 8 -20.59 14.56 7.91
C THR A 8 -19.28 15.33 8.09
N VAL A 9 -18.20 14.64 8.43
CA VAL A 9 -16.83 15.14 8.50
C VAL A 9 -15.99 14.33 7.53
N THR A 10 -15.33 15.00 6.58
CA THR A 10 -14.58 14.35 5.51
C THR A 10 -13.17 14.93 5.40
N GLY A 11 -12.13 14.14 5.61
CA GLY A 11 -10.73 14.51 5.41
C GLY A 11 -10.34 15.80 6.16
N ASN A 12 -10.87 16.03 7.35
CA ASN A 12 -10.74 17.28 8.10
C ASN A 12 -10.07 17.06 9.46
N GLN A 13 -9.49 18.13 9.99
CA GLN A 13 -8.88 18.14 11.32
C GLN A 13 -9.69 19.07 12.24
N LEU A 14 -10.16 18.52 13.35
CA LEU A 14 -10.84 19.24 14.41
C LEU A 14 -10.01 19.08 15.70
N HIS A 15 -9.55 20.20 16.24
CA HIS A 15 -8.78 20.25 17.48
C HIS A 15 -9.49 21.12 18.51
N SER A 16 -9.49 20.67 19.76
CA SER A 16 -9.99 21.44 20.90
C SER A 16 -9.16 21.10 22.14
N ASP A 17 -8.79 22.12 22.92
CA ASP A 17 -8.20 21.90 24.26
C ASP A 17 -9.25 21.47 25.30
N GLY A 18 -10.54 21.69 25.00
CA GLY A 18 -11.67 21.29 25.84
C GLY A 18 -12.45 20.12 25.25
N GLU A 19 -13.76 20.11 25.53
CA GLU A 19 -14.67 19.08 25.04
C GLU A 19 -15.11 19.34 23.60
N THR A 20 -15.14 18.29 22.78
CA THR A 20 -15.76 18.29 21.47
C THR A 20 -17.01 17.44 21.47
N THR A 21 -18.16 18.05 21.26
CA THR A 21 -19.45 17.39 21.11
C THR A 21 -19.91 17.45 19.66
N ILE A 22 -20.21 16.31 19.06
CA ILE A 22 -20.83 16.15 17.76
C ILE A 22 -22.18 15.45 17.95
N ALA A 23 -23.27 16.19 17.81
CA ALA A 23 -24.60 15.71 18.06
C ALA A 23 -25.52 15.91 16.87
N ALA A 24 -26.26 14.87 16.46
CA ALA A 24 -27.20 14.88 15.35
C ALA A 24 -28.51 14.18 15.72
N GLN A 25 -29.64 14.62 15.13
CA GLN A 25 -30.88 13.85 15.17
C GLN A 25 -30.80 12.59 14.30
N GLY A 26 -30.11 12.67 13.16
CA GLY A 26 -29.86 11.60 12.23
C GLY A 26 -28.44 11.02 12.37
N ASN A 27 -27.80 10.72 11.25
CA ASN A 27 -26.51 10.06 11.22
C ASN A 27 -25.33 11.00 11.50
N ILE A 28 -24.27 10.43 12.07
CA ILE A 28 -22.95 11.04 12.16
C ILE A 28 -22.00 10.17 11.32
N ASP A 29 -21.46 10.74 10.25
CA ASP A 29 -20.51 10.09 9.35
C ASP A 29 -19.17 10.84 9.40
N ILE A 30 -18.16 10.20 9.97
CA ILE A 30 -16.79 10.72 10.01
C ILE A 30 -15.94 9.80 9.16
N HIS A 31 -15.46 10.31 8.03
CA HIS A 31 -14.70 9.48 7.11
C HIS A 31 -13.50 10.21 6.52
N GLU A 32 -12.61 9.44 5.95
CA GLU A 32 -11.41 9.92 5.30
C GLU A 32 -11.73 10.82 4.09
N GLY A 33 -10.85 11.75 3.80
CA GLY A 33 -10.65 12.33 2.48
C GLY A 33 -9.89 11.36 1.56
N ARG A 34 -9.74 11.72 0.29
CA ARG A 34 -8.99 10.89 -0.68
C ARG A 34 -7.91 11.70 -1.36
N ALA A 35 -6.66 11.24 -1.22
CA ALA A 35 -5.54 11.73 -2.01
C ALA A 35 -5.40 10.85 -3.26
N LYS A 36 -5.54 11.45 -4.45
CA LYS A 36 -5.39 10.75 -5.72
C LYS A 36 -4.25 11.37 -6.51
N GLU A 37 -3.36 10.52 -6.95
CA GLU A 37 -2.25 10.92 -7.81
C GLU A 37 -2.16 9.98 -9.00
N HIS A 38 -1.91 10.56 -10.16
CA HIS A 38 -1.69 9.83 -11.40
C HIS A 38 -0.38 10.29 -12.02
N LEU A 39 0.59 9.39 -12.05
CA LEU A 39 1.90 9.65 -12.61
C LEU A 39 2.14 8.78 -13.85
N ASN A 40 2.39 9.42 -14.99
CA ASN A 40 2.81 8.75 -16.22
C ASN A 40 4.17 9.25 -16.65
N SER A 41 5.08 8.33 -16.96
CA SER A 41 6.34 8.66 -17.59
C SER A 41 6.62 7.73 -18.75
N ALA A 42 7.25 8.26 -19.79
CA ALA A 42 7.68 7.48 -20.95
C ALA A 42 9.03 7.98 -21.42
N ILE A 43 9.97 7.08 -21.57
CA ILE A 43 11.32 7.37 -22.06
C ILE A 43 11.62 6.47 -23.25
N LYS A 44 12.09 7.08 -24.33
CA LYS A 44 12.60 6.36 -25.49
C LYS A 44 13.98 6.87 -25.84
N THR A 45 14.97 5.99 -25.74
CA THR A 45 16.36 6.29 -26.08
C THR A 45 16.80 5.43 -27.26
N THR A 46 17.55 6.02 -28.19
CA THR A 46 18.13 5.30 -29.34
C THR A 46 19.59 5.66 -29.44
N ASP A 47 20.44 4.68 -29.26
CA ASP A 47 21.88 4.78 -29.47
C ASP A 47 22.24 4.11 -30.79
N ARG A 48 23.08 4.74 -31.59
CA ARG A 48 23.57 4.23 -32.88
C ARG A 48 25.10 4.22 -32.87
N GLY A 49 25.66 3.04 -33.02
CA GLY A 49 27.09 2.84 -33.30
C GLY A 49 27.32 2.50 -34.76
N LEU A 50 28.59 2.35 -35.16
CA LEU A 50 28.99 2.09 -36.57
C LEU A 50 28.33 0.84 -37.15
N PHE A 51 28.14 -0.20 -36.33
CA PHE A 51 27.55 -1.48 -36.75
C PHE A 51 26.45 -1.97 -35.77
N SER A 52 25.91 -1.05 -34.95
CA SER A 52 24.92 -1.42 -33.95
C SER A 52 23.88 -0.34 -33.72
N LYS A 53 22.68 -0.76 -33.37
CA LYS A 53 21.58 0.11 -32.90
C LYS A 53 20.97 -0.48 -31.68
N LYS A 54 20.81 0.34 -30.65
CA LYS A 54 20.11 -0.01 -29.40
C LYS A 54 18.97 0.96 -29.21
N THR A 55 17.77 0.44 -28.97
CA THR A 55 16.59 1.24 -28.63
C THR A 55 16.05 0.72 -27.31
N ILE A 56 15.85 1.62 -26.36
CA ILE A 56 15.19 1.36 -25.08
C ILE A 56 13.91 2.16 -25.08
N ASN A 57 12.82 1.50 -24.71
CA ASN A 57 11.51 2.06 -24.47
C ASN A 57 11.11 1.68 -23.04
N ALA A 58 10.89 2.66 -22.18
CA ALA A 58 10.37 2.45 -20.85
C ALA A 58 9.13 3.32 -20.67
N LYS A 59 8.10 2.73 -20.10
CA LYS A 59 6.89 3.42 -19.68
C LYS A 59 6.59 3.01 -18.26
N HIS A 60 6.16 3.95 -17.48
CA HIS A 60 5.86 3.76 -16.09
C HIS A 60 4.60 4.54 -15.75
N ARG A 61 3.64 3.85 -15.13
CA ARG A 61 2.38 4.42 -14.66
C ARG A 61 2.20 4.05 -13.20
N HIS A 62 1.92 5.05 -12.39
CA HIS A 62 1.49 4.87 -11.01
C HIS A 62 0.22 5.63 -10.76
N ASP A 63 -0.76 4.95 -10.19
CA ASP A 63 -2.00 5.53 -9.69
C ASP A 63 -2.10 5.25 -8.19
N TYR A 64 -2.30 6.30 -7.42
CA TYR A 64 -2.55 6.23 -6.00
C TYR A 64 -3.96 6.73 -5.71
N ASP A 65 -4.68 6.00 -4.87
CA ASP A 65 -5.93 6.43 -4.26
C ASP A 65 -5.84 6.08 -2.77
N LEU A 66 -5.42 7.05 -1.96
CA LEU A 66 -5.06 6.88 -0.56
C LEU A 66 -6.03 7.61 0.35
N ALA A 67 -6.34 7.00 1.47
CA ALA A 67 -7.14 7.59 2.53
C ALA A 67 -6.35 8.67 3.26
N GLU A 68 -6.93 9.86 3.37
CA GLU A 68 -6.48 10.95 4.24
C GLU A 68 -7.42 11.01 5.44
N ALA A 69 -6.98 10.49 6.57
CA ALA A 69 -7.80 10.36 7.75
C ALA A 69 -8.38 11.70 8.22
N SER A 70 -9.66 11.74 8.54
CA SER A 70 -10.19 12.80 9.41
C SER A 70 -9.59 12.62 10.80
N MET A 71 -9.23 13.72 11.44
CA MET A 71 -8.65 13.74 12.76
C MET A 71 -9.48 14.60 13.69
N ILE A 72 -9.92 14.01 14.79
CA ILE A 72 -10.60 14.74 15.86
C ILE A 72 -9.84 14.47 17.15
N ASP A 73 -9.30 15.51 17.74
CA ASP A 73 -8.62 15.43 19.03
C ASP A 73 -9.14 16.51 19.99
N ALA A 74 -9.39 16.10 21.22
CA ALA A 74 -9.94 16.97 22.25
C ALA A 74 -9.60 16.42 23.66
N ASP A 75 -9.85 17.23 24.69
CA ASP A 75 -9.85 16.73 26.07
C ASP A 75 -10.89 15.62 26.23
N LYS A 76 -12.13 15.86 25.80
CA LYS A 76 -13.19 14.85 25.74
C LYS A 76 -13.89 14.87 24.39
N ILE A 77 -14.32 13.71 23.92
CA ILE A 77 -15.08 13.57 22.68
C ILE A 77 -16.41 12.88 22.98
N HIS A 78 -17.50 13.55 22.58
CA HIS A 78 -18.85 13.00 22.64
C HIS A 78 -19.48 12.99 21.24
N LEU A 79 -19.83 11.78 20.77
CA LEU A 79 -20.61 11.59 19.55
C LEU A 79 -22.02 11.12 19.95
N GLN A 80 -23.06 11.87 19.56
CA GLN A 80 -24.45 11.54 19.89
C GLN A 80 -25.34 11.58 18.67
N SER A 81 -25.85 10.44 18.25
CA SER A 81 -26.87 10.30 17.24
C SER A 81 -28.19 9.86 17.90
N ASN A 82 -29.21 10.72 17.92
CA ASN A 82 -30.45 10.45 18.64
C ASN A 82 -31.30 9.39 17.93
N ASN A 83 -31.38 9.42 16.60
CA ASN A 83 -32.24 8.52 15.81
C ASN A 83 -31.51 7.83 14.66
N GLY A 84 -30.21 7.99 14.54
CA GLY A 84 -29.41 7.49 13.44
C GLY A 84 -28.23 6.64 13.89
N ASN A 85 -27.30 6.48 12.98
CA ASN A 85 -26.09 5.67 13.16
C ASN A 85 -24.87 6.57 13.29
N ILE A 86 -23.84 6.04 13.93
CA ILE A 86 -22.51 6.63 13.95
C ILE A 86 -21.59 5.74 13.13
N LYS A 87 -20.94 6.33 12.12
CA LYS A 87 -19.93 5.68 11.31
C LYS A 87 -18.61 6.44 11.41
N VAL A 88 -17.55 5.71 11.73
CA VAL A 88 -16.18 6.22 11.67
C VAL A 88 -15.39 5.33 10.73
N GLN A 89 -14.90 5.91 9.63
CA GLN A 89 -14.19 5.17 8.60
C GLN A 89 -12.85 5.83 8.31
N GLY A 90 -11.76 5.05 8.34
CA GLY A 90 -10.41 5.49 8.00
C GLY A 90 -9.98 6.77 8.71
N SER A 91 -10.44 6.98 9.96
CA SER A 91 -10.33 8.25 10.68
C SER A 91 -9.88 8.05 12.12
N ASN A 92 -9.27 9.08 12.71
CA ASN A 92 -8.68 9.02 14.04
C ASN A 92 -9.40 9.98 15.00
N LEU A 93 -9.99 9.44 16.05
CA LEU A 93 -10.69 10.18 17.10
C LEU A 93 -10.02 9.87 18.43
N VAL A 94 -9.27 10.81 18.97
CA VAL A 94 -8.47 10.60 20.18
C VAL A 94 -8.81 11.65 21.23
N ALA A 95 -9.48 11.21 22.29
CA ALA A 95 -9.73 12.01 23.47
C ALA A 95 -8.56 11.91 24.47
N GLU A 96 -8.27 12.97 25.20
CA GLU A 96 -7.31 12.89 26.29
C GLU A 96 -7.95 12.23 27.54
N ASN A 97 -9.13 12.66 27.92
CA ASN A 97 -9.78 12.32 29.17
C ASN A 97 -11.18 11.71 29.04
N GLY A 98 -11.50 11.07 27.95
CA GLY A 98 -12.72 10.27 27.81
C GLY A 98 -13.36 10.39 26.42
N PHE A 99 -13.77 9.25 25.90
CA PHE A 99 -14.47 9.13 24.62
C PHE A 99 -15.83 8.45 24.84
N THR A 100 -16.89 9.03 24.29
CA THR A 100 -18.22 8.42 24.30
C THR A 100 -18.87 8.54 22.94
N ALA A 101 -19.45 7.45 22.43
CA ALA A 101 -20.28 7.44 21.24
C ALA A 101 -21.60 6.72 21.51
N GLN A 102 -22.73 7.36 21.19
CA GLN A 102 -24.07 6.81 21.40
C GLN A 102 -24.93 6.96 20.15
N GLY A 103 -25.55 5.87 19.69
CA GLY A 103 -26.41 5.85 18.50
C GLY A 103 -27.14 4.52 18.31
N LYS A 104 -27.98 4.42 17.25
CA LYS A 104 -28.66 3.17 16.94
C LYS A 104 -27.72 2.05 16.55
N ASN A 105 -26.85 2.31 15.61
CA ASN A 105 -25.76 1.42 15.25
C ASN A 105 -24.46 2.22 15.24
N ILE A 106 -23.38 1.57 15.63
CA ILE A 106 -22.04 2.15 15.61
C ILE A 106 -21.16 1.27 14.76
N ASP A 107 -20.52 1.86 13.74
CA ASP A 107 -19.66 1.17 12.78
C ASP A 107 -18.29 1.88 12.71
N ILE A 108 -17.27 1.22 13.24
CA ILE A 108 -15.89 1.68 13.23
C ILE A 108 -15.14 0.81 12.23
N ARG A 109 -14.69 1.40 11.11
CA ARG A 109 -14.10 0.62 10.03
C ARG A 109 -12.90 1.27 9.39
N GLU A 110 -12.23 0.48 8.60
CA GLU A 110 -11.13 0.87 7.75
C GLU A 110 -11.60 1.66 6.51
N ALA A 111 -10.69 2.44 5.95
CA ALA A 111 -10.72 2.87 4.56
C ALA A 111 -9.83 1.96 3.73
N GLU A 112 -10.20 1.72 2.49
CA GLU A 112 -9.38 0.98 1.53
C GLU A 112 -8.45 1.93 0.79
N ASN A 113 -7.16 1.61 0.78
CA ASN A 113 -6.14 2.25 -0.04
C ASN A 113 -5.87 1.40 -1.27
N ARG A 114 -5.70 2.06 -2.42
CA ARG A 114 -5.35 1.40 -3.68
C ARG A 114 -4.09 1.99 -4.26
N ILE A 115 -3.17 1.12 -4.61
CA ILE A 115 -1.98 1.45 -5.40
C ILE A 115 -1.99 0.58 -6.65
N TYR A 116 -1.92 1.20 -7.81
CA TYR A 116 -1.74 0.53 -9.09
C TYR A 116 -0.44 0.98 -9.72
N SER A 117 0.35 0.03 -10.22
CA SER A 117 1.53 0.32 -11.00
C SER A 117 1.56 -0.55 -12.25
N GLU A 118 1.96 0.06 -13.36
CA GLU A 118 2.19 -0.61 -14.64
C GLU A 118 3.55 -0.18 -15.19
N ASP A 119 4.40 -1.16 -15.40
CA ASP A 119 5.74 -0.98 -15.92
C ASP A 119 5.87 -1.69 -17.26
N PHE A 120 6.31 -0.94 -18.26
CA PHE A 120 6.68 -1.47 -19.55
C PHE A 120 8.15 -1.15 -19.84
N TYR A 121 8.93 -2.16 -20.11
CA TYR A 121 10.30 -2.02 -20.54
C TYR A 121 10.54 -2.84 -21.81
N SER A 122 11.10 -2.22 -22.84
CA SER A 122 11.49 -2.90 -24.06
C SER A 122 12.88 -2.46 -24.48
N LYS A 123 13.76 -3.43 -24.70
CA LYS A 123 15.12 -3.22 -25.17
C LYS A 123 15.31 -3.98 -26.48
N LYS A 124 15.58 -3.24 -27.55
CA LYS A 124 15.93 -3.80 -28.86
C LYS A 124 17.38 -3.47 -29.18
N LYS A 125 18.16 -4.48 -29.53
CA LYS A 125 19.51 -4.35 -30.03
C LYS A 125 19.58 -5.00 -31.39
N SER A 126 20.34 -4.44 -32.30
CA SER A 126 20.60 -5.01 -33.63
C SER A 126 22.01 -4.71 -34.07
N GLY A 127 22.62 -5.63 -34.80
CA GLY A 127 24.00 -5.54 -35.31
C GLY A 127 24.96 -6.48 -34.60
N MET A 128 26.26 -6.14 -34.60
CA MET A 128 27.29 -6.87 -33.88
C MET A 128 27.32 -6.37 -32.44
N LEU A 129 26.89 -7.19 -31.48
CA LEU A 129 26.70 -6.82 -30.10
C LEU A 129 27.75 -7.53 -29.24
N GLY A 130 28.76 -6.79 -28.78
CA GLY A 130 29.73 -7.25 -27.79
C GLY A 130 29.51 -6.53 -26.48
N GLY A 131 29.64 -7.23 -25.35
CA GLY A 131 29.60 -6.64 -24.01
C GLY A 131 28.93 -7.53 -22.97
N GLY A 132 29.63 -7.83 -21.91
CA GLY A 132 29.19 -8.75 -20.89
C GLY A 132 29.38 -10.22 -21.30
N ILE A 133 28.61 -11.12 -20.81
CA ILE A 133 28.71 -12.53 -21.12
C ILE A 133 27.91 -12.83 -22.39
N GLY A 134 28.55 -12.70 -23.57
CA GLY A 134 27.99 -13.14 -24.85
C GLY A 134 28.23 -12.21 -26.04
N VAL A 135 28.29 -12.80 -27.25
CA VAL A 135 28.38 -12.12 -28.56
C VAL A 135 27.13 -12.41 -29.35
N THR A 136 26.45 -11.38 -29.83
CA THR A 136 25.25 -11.53 -30.67
C THR A 136 25.48 -10.92 -32.06
N PHE A 137 25.31 -11.74 -33.06
CA PHE A 137 25.18 -11.27 -34.45
C PHE A 137 23.70 -11.35 -34.83
N GLY A 138 23.03 -10.23 -35.04
CA GLY A 138 21.61 -10.22 -35.38
C GLY A 138 20.80 -9.15 -34.67
N SER A 139 19.56 -9.49 -34.30
CA SER A 139 18.70 -8.62 -33.55
C SER A 139 18.10 -9.36 -32.34
N GLN A 140 18.07 -8.68 -31.23
CA GLN A 140 17.49 -9.14 -29.95
C GLN A 140 16.46 -8.10 -29.50
N LYS A 141 15.27 -8.56 -29.10
CA LYS A 141 14.27 -7.76 -28.42
C LYS A 141 13.85 -8.43 -27.14
N GLN A 142 13.93 -7.73 -26.07
CA GLN A 142 13.43 -8.15 -24.77
C GLN A 142 12.35 -7.18 -24.34
N THR A 143 11.23 -7.71 -23.86
CA THR A 143 10.12 -6.91 -23.33
C THR A 143 9.75 -7.46 -21.97
N LEU A 144 9.57 -6.57 -21.01
CA LEU A 144 9.04 -6.85 -19.69
C LEU A 144 7.83 -5.94 -19.49
N GLU A 145 6.69 -6.54 -19.17
CA GLU A 145 5.46 -5.89 -18.80
C GLU A 145 5.11 -6.37 -17.40
N THR A 146 4.86 -5.47 -16.49
CA THR A 146 4.46 -5.78 -15.12
C THR A 146 3.32 -4.86 -14.74
N ASP A 147 2.22 -5.42 -14.26
CA ASP A 147 1.14 -4.70 -13.63
C ASP A 147 0.92 -5.24 -12.23
N GLN A 148 0.68 -4.33 -11.29
CA GLN A 148 0.50 -4.65 -9.89
C GLN A 148 -0.64 -3.82 -9.33
N THR A 149 -1.52 -4.47 -8.58
CA THR A 149 -2.56 -3.81 -7.80
C THR A 149 -2.41 -4.22 -6.34
N LYS A 150 -2.35 -3.24 -5.46
CA LYS A 150 -2.36 -3.43 -4.03
C LYS A 150 -3.55 -2.71 -3.43
N LEU A 151 -4.40 -3.47 -2.73
CA LEU A 151 -5.47 -2.96 -1.88
C LEU A 151 -5.10 -3.27 -0.44
N TYR A 152 -5.14 -2.27 0.42
CA TYR A 152 -4.83 -2.47 1.84
C TYR A 152 -5.69 -1.58 2.73
N ALA A 153 -5.98 -2.09 3.91
CA ALA A 153 -6.81 -1.42 4.89
C ALA A 153 -6.02 -0.34 5.64
N SER A 154 -6.64 0.84 5.80
CA SER A 154 -6.22 1.90 6.71
C SER A 154 -7.27 2.02 7.80
N GLY A 155 -7.03 1.36 8.94
CA GLY A 155 -7.99 1.28 10.04
C GLY A 155 -8.23 2.62 10.73
N SER A 156 -9.43 2.79 11.27
CA SER A 156 -9.72 3.88 12.19
C SER A 156 -9.08 3.64 13.56
N GLN A 157 -8.76 4.73 14.25
CA GLN A 157 -8.30 4.69 15.63
C GLN A 157 -9.23 5.55 16.48
N VAL A 158 -9.88 4.94 17.45
CA VAL A 158 -10.88 5.61 18.29
C VAL A 158 -10.61 5.29 19.75
N GLY A 159 -10.56 6.31 20.59
CA GLY A 159 -10.41 6.05 21.99
C GLY A 159 -9.95 7.22 22.86
N SER A 160 -9.53 6.89 24.07
CA SER A 160 -9.09 7.82 25.12
C SER A 160 -7.70 7.45 25.64
N LEU A 161 -6.93 8.44 26.10
CA LEU A 161 -5.59 8.24 26.63
C LEU A 161 -5.60 8.00 28.16
N ASN A 162 -6.43 8.71 28.91
CA ASN A 162 -6.35 8.70 30.37
C ASN A 162 -7.59 8.10 31.06
N HIS A 163 -8.74 8.07 30.36
CA HIS A 163 -10.02 7.61 30.93
C HIS A 163 -10.74 6.68 29.94
N ASP A 164 -11.94 6.28 30.27
CA ASP A 164 -12.70 5.27 29.56
C ASP A 164 -13.07 5.64 28.13
N THR A 165 -13.18 4.63 27.31
CA THR A 165 -13.73 4.67 25.96
C THR A 165 -15.03 3.89 25.94
N ARG A 166 -16.16 4.58 25.69
CA ARG A 166 -17.50 3.97 25.79
C ARG A 166 -18.29 4.08 24.51
N PHE A 167 -18.84 2.96 24.08
CA PHE A 167 -19.77 2.86 22.96
C PHE A 167 -21.13 2.34 23.44
N ILE A 168 -22.20 3.05 23.10
CA ILE A 168 -23.57 2.68 23.43
C ILE A 168 -24.35 2.60 22.12
N ALA A 169 -24.51 1.37 21.60
CA ALA A 169 -25.30 1.10 20.40
C ALA A 169 -26.63 0.46 20.79
N GLU A 170 -27.76 1.05 20.41
CA GLU A 170 -29.07 0.48 20.70
C GLU A 170 -29.22 -0.93 20.11
N ASN A 171 -28.72 -1.15 18.88
CA ASN A 171 -28.83 -2.43 18.19
C ASN A 171 -27.47 -3.09 18.00
N ARG A 172 -26.58 -2.49 17.18
CA ARG A 172 -25.37 -3.17 16.73
C ARG A 172 -24.13 -2.29 16.81
N TYR A 173 -23.05 -2.90 17.31
CA TYR A 173 -21.69 -2.39 17.21
C TYR A 173 -20.90 -3.24 16.22
N THR A 174 -20.21 -2.61 15.29
CA THR A 174 -19.32 -3.27 14.34
C THR A 174 -17.96 -2.59 14.35
N GLN A 175 -16.90 -3.38 14.43
CA GLN A 175 -15.52 -2.91 14.30
C GLN A 175 -14.81 -3.76 13.27
N THR A 176 -14.25 -3.13 12.22
CA THR A 176 -13.54 -3.84 11.16
C THR A 176 -12.16 -3.22 11.00
N ALA A 177 -11.11 -4.04 11.09
CA ALA A 177 -9.70 -3.68 10.86
C ALA A 177 -9.29 -2.33 11.49
N SER A 178 -9.88 -1.98 12.61
CA SER A 178 -9.71 -0.71 13.29
C SER A 178 -9.30 -0.93 14.74
N ALA A 179 -8.68 0.07 15.36
CA ALA A 179 -8.28 0.02 16.75
C ALA A 179 -9.22 0.84 17.61
N VAL A 180 -9.72 0.22 18.68
CA VAL A 180 -10.43 0.88 19.76
C VAL A 180 -9.66 0.65 21.05
N SER A 181 -9.34 1.71 21.75
CA SER A 181 -8.49 1.61 22.94
C SER A 181 -8.80 2.65 24.02
N SER A 182 -8.46 2.31 25.24
CA SER A 182 -8.25 3.22 26.33
C SER A 182 -6.89 2.90 26.96
N ALA A 183 -6.00 3.88 27.07
CA ALA A 183 -4.63 3.60 27.53
C ALA A 183 -4.55 3.44 29.05
N LYS A 184 -5.42 4.10 29.82
CA LYS A 184 -5.43 4.04 31.29
C LYS A 184 -6.81 3.79 31.90
N GLY A 185 -7.85 3.68 31.09
CA GLY A 185 -9.22 3.38 31.50
C GLY A 185 -9.71 2.09 30.86
N ASP A 186 -11.01 1.87 30.92
CA ASP A 186 -11.69 0.72 30.37
C ASP A 186 -12.26 0.99 28.98
N VAL A 187 -12.50 -0.06 28.20
CA VAL A 187 -13.24 -0.01 26.95
C VAL A 187 -14.57 -0.71 27.15
N ASP A 188 -15.65 0.08 27.18
CA ASP A 188 -17.01 -0.40 27.35
C ASP A 188 -17.75 -0.40 26.02
N ILE A 189 -18.28 -1.55 25.60
CA ILE A 189 -19.14 -1.70 24.43
C ILE A 189 -20.47 -2.28 24.86
N LEU A 190 -21.52 -1.46 24.83
CA LEU A 190 -22.89 -1.86 25.13
C LEU A 190 -23.69 -1.90 23.82
N ALA A 191 -24.13 -3.08 23.42
CA ALA A 191 -24.92 -3.29 22.22
C ALA A 191 -25.75 -4.57 22.36
N GLN A 192 -26.86 -4.70 21.59
CA GLN A 192 -27.54 -5.98 21.47
C GLN A 192 -26.70 -7.01 20.71
N GLN A 193 -25.90 -6.52 19.76
CA GLN A 193 -25.03 -7.34 18.93
C GLN A 193 -23.70 -6.64 18.72
N ALA A 194 -22.57 -7.31 18.98
CA ALA A 194 -21.24 -6.80 18.73
C ALA A 194 -20.48 -7.72 17.76
N THR A 195 -19.82 -7.14 16.77
CA THR A 195 -19.00 -7.86 15.79
C THR A 195 -17.67 -7.17 15.64
N ILE A 196 -16.58 -7.88 15.88
CA ILE A 196 -15.21 -7.40 15.70
C ILE A 196 -14.52 -8.33 14.71
N LYS A 197 -13.98 -7.79 13.62
CA LYS A 197 -13.36 -8.56 12.55
C LYS A 197 -12.17 -7.84 11.92
N THR A 198 -11.35 -8.59 11.20
CA THR A 198 -10.27 -8.09 10.36
C THR A 198 -10.77 -7.71 8.97
N ALA A 199 -9.95 -7.01 8.21
CA ALA A 199 -10.07 -6.88 6.76
C ALA A 199 -8.86 -7.55 6.10
N ASP A 200 -9.05 -7.99 4.86
CA ASP A 200 -8.01 -8.64 4.08
C ASP A 200 -7.34 -7.61 3.17
N ASP A 201 -6.01 -7.59 3.20
CA ASP A 201 -5.22 -6.92 2.18
C ASP A 201 -5.17 -7.81 0.94
N LYS A 202 -5.25 -7.20 -0.25
CA LYS A 202 -5.16 -7.93 -1.52
C LYS A 202 -3.97 -7.42 -2.31
N TYR A 203 -3.22 -8.34 -2.85
CA TYR A 203 -2.10 -8.06 -3.74
C TYR A 203 -2.25 -8.90 -4.99
N GLU A 204 -2.25 -8.28 -6.14
CA GLU A 204 -2.27 -8.92 -7.44
C GLU A 204 -1.08 -8.42 -8.25
N SER A 205 -0.31 -9.32 -8.82
CA SER A 205 0.81 -8.98 -9.68
C SER A 205 0.84 -9.88 -10.90
N ASN A 206 0.84 -9.27 -12.07
CA ASN A 206 1.01 -9.95 -13.35
C ASN A 206 2.34 -9.51 -13.96
N MET A 207 3.14 -10.46 -14.36
CA MET A 207 4.39 -10.21 -15.06
C MET A 207 4.42 -11.02 -16.36
N LYS A 208 4.70 -10.32 -17.45
CA LYS A 208 4.90 -10.91 -18.78
C LYS A 208 6.26 -10.54 -19.31
N GLN A 209 7.06 -11.54 -19.58
CA GLN A 209 8.37 -11.38 -20.19
C GLN A 209 8.36 -12.01 -21.57
N THR A 210 8.81 -11.26 -22.59
CA THR A 210 9.01 -11.79 -23.93
C THR A 210 10.44 -11.56 -24.36
N PHE A 211 10.98 -12.59 -25.00
CA PHE A 211 12.30 -12.58 -25.58
C PHE A 211 12.19 -13.01 -27.04
N GLU A 212 12.65 -12.17 -27.94
CA GLU A 212 12.72 -12.43 -29.37
C GLU A 212 14.16 -12.29 -29.83
N GLN A 213 14.66 -13.29 -30.55
CA GLN A 213 16.01 -13.28 -31.06
C GLN A 213 16.05 -13.77 -32.49
N LYS A 214 16.88 -13.10 -33.28
CA LYS A 214 17.28 -13.53 -34.63
C LYS A 214 18.80 -13.49 -34.72
N GLY A 215 19.41 -14.66 -34.91
CA GLY A 215 20.86 -14.81 -34.93
C GLY A 215 21.38 -15.65 -33.76
N LEU A 216 22.67 -15.54 -33.44
CA LEU A 216 23.31 -16.24 -32.35
C LEU A 216 23.30 -15.34 -31.10
N THR A 217 22.77 -15.82 -30.00
CA THR A 217 22.77 -15.06 -28.73
C THR A 217 22.89 -15.95 -27.51
N ILE A 218 23.54 -15.45 -26.48
CA ILE A 218 23.55 -15.98 -25.13
C ILE A 218 22.81 -14.96 -24.24
N ALA A 219 21.73 -15.38 -23.61
CA ALA A 219 20.90 -14.50 -22.75
C ALA A 219 20.96 -14.93 -21.29
N ILE A 220 21.02 -13.94 -20.39
CA ILE A 220 20.97 -14.14 -18.93
C ILE A 220 19.76 -13.40 -18.39
N THR A 221 18.87 -14.08 -17.68
CA THR A 221 17.68 -13.51 -17.01
C THR A 221 17.78 -13.66 -15.50
N SER A 222 17.45 -12.61 -14.73
CA SER A 222 17.52 -12.61 -13.27
C SER A 222 16.22 -12.15 -12.62
N PRO A 223 15.73 -12.85 -11.60
CA PRO A 223 14.54 -12.49 -10.81
C PRO A 223 14.76 -11.42 -9.72
N ILE A 224 15.96 -10.89 -9.55
CA ILE A 224 16.34 -9.99 -8.44
C ILE A 224 15.65 -8.60 -8.50
N LEU A 225 15.05 -8.22 -9.62
CA LEU A 225 14.46 -6.87 -9.80
C LEU A 225 13.23 -6.62 -8.90
N SER A 226 12.46 -7.65 -8.58
CA SER A 226 11.25 -7.50 -7.75
C SER A 226 11.55 -7.20 -6.28
N ALA A 227 12.65 -7.71 -5.75
CA ALA A 227 13.06 -7.46 -4.37
C ALA A 227 13.56 -6.01 -4.15
N LEU A 228 14.22 -5.43 -5.14
CA LEU A 228 14.72 -4.05 -5.09
C LEU A 228 13.59 -3.00 -5.11
N GLN A 229 12.48 -3.27 -5.78
CA GLN A 229 11.32 -2.36 -5.81
C GLN A 229 10.57 -2.32 -4.47
N ALA A 230 10.48 -3.45 -3.76
CA ALA A 230 9.88 -3.50 -2.42
C ALA A 230 10.65 -2.63 -1.41
N VAL A 231 11.98 -2.61 -1.50
CA VAL A 231 12.85 -1.79 -0.63
C VAL A 231 12.71 -0.29 -0.92
N GLN A 232 12.58 0.12 -2.18
CA GLN A 232 12.42 1.53 -2.54
C GLN A 232 11.10 2.13 -2.05
N ASN A 233 10.03 1.35 -2.04
CA ASN A 233 8.73 1.81 -1.53
C ASN A 233 8.75 2.01 -0.02
N THR A 234 9.47 1.17 0.72
CA THR A 234 9.64 1.29 2.19
C THR A 234 10.41 2.56 2.57
N ILE A 235 11.44 2.93 1.80
CA ILE A 235 12.23 4.15 2.05
C ILE A 235 11.40 5.42 1.84
N LYS A 236 10.49 5.44 0.87
CA LYS A 236 9.60 6.59 0.63
C LYS A 236 8.57 6.77 1.75
N SER A 237 8.01 5.69 2.28
CA SER A 237 7.10 5.73 3.44
C SER A 237 7.81 6.26 4.69
N ALA A 238 9.07 5.87 4.90
CA ALA A 238 9.88 6.35 6.02
C ALA A 238 10.22 7.85 5.93
N GLN A 239 10.39 8.39 4.73
CA GLN A 239 10.69 9.82 4.51
C GLN A 239 9.49 10.73 4.74
N GLN A 240 8.27 10.21 4.69
CA GLN A 240 7.04 10.97 5.01
C GLN A 240 6.73 10.99 6.51
N THR A 241 7.41 10.15 7.29
CA THR A 241 7.25 10.07 8.75
C THR A 241 8.11 11.13 9.41
N GLY A 242 7.52 12.11 10.07
CA GLY A 242 8.26 13.10 10.85
C GLY A 242 8.01 14.57 10.48
N ASN A 243 7.21 14.84 9.46
CA ASN A 243 6.94 16.23 9.02
C ASN A 243 5.72 16.89 9.67
N SER A 244 5.05 16.22 10.61
CA SER A 244 3.92 16.83 11.33
C SER A 244 4.40 17.60 12.57
N LYS A 245 3.82 18.79 12.79
CA LYS A 245 4.04 19.57 14.02
C LYS A 245 3.42 18.96 15.28
N ASN A 246 2.67 17.88 15.15
CA ASN A 246 2.01 17.20 16.26
C ASN A 246 2.76 15.89 16.61
N ASN A 247 3.33 15.82 17.82
CA ASN A 247 4.09 14.67 18.30
C ASN A 247 3.25 13.37 18.37
N ARG A 248 1.94 13.46 18.55
CA ARG A 248 1.02 12.30 18.58
C ARG A 248 0.88 11.69 17.18
N ILE A 249 0.77 12.52 16.15
CA ILE A 249 0.72 12.08 14.74
C ILE A 249 2.04 11.37 14.38
N ASN A 250 3.16 11.90 14.82
CA ASN A 250 4.47 11.30 14.58
C ASN A 250 4.62 9.92 15.26
N ALA A 251 4.08 9.74 16.46
CA ALA A 251 4.10 8.46 17.16
C ALA A 251 3.22 7.39 16.46
N MET A 252 2.04 7.77 15.96
CA MET A 252 1.15 6.87 15.22
C MET A 252 1.69 6.52 13.84
N SER A 253 2.30 7.48 13.16
CA SER A 253 3.00 7.27 11.89
C SER A 253 4.21 6.34 12.04
N ALA A 254 4.91 6.40 13.18
CA ALA A 254 6.04 5.53 13.48
C ALA A 254 5.63 4.04 13.64
N VAL A 255 4.43 3.77 14.17
CA VAL A 255 3.90 2.39 14.27
C VAL A 255 3.61 1.81 12.89
N ASN A 256 2.97 2.57 11.99
CA ASN A 256 2.72 2.13 10.61
C ASN A 256 4.02 1.90 9.85
N THR A 257 5.01 2.77 10.02
CA THR A 257 6.35 2.62 9.42
C THR A 257 7.06 1.37 9.95
N GLY A 258 6.85 1.00 11.21
CA GLY A 258 7.38 -0.23 11.81
C GLY A 258 6.82 -1.50 11.16
N PHE A 259 5.53 -1.53 10.83
CA PHE A 259 4.92 -2.65 10.10
C PHE A 259 5.40 -2.75 8.65
N ASP A 260 5.57 -1.63 7.96
CA ASP A 260 6.09 -1.62 6.58
C ASP A 260 7.56 -2.05 6.54
N ALA A 261 8.37 -1.65 7.51
CA ALA A 261 9.76 -2.08 7.67
C ALA A 261 9.86 -3.60 7.97
N TYR A 262 8.95 -4.15 8.78
CA TYR A 262 8.89 -5.58 9.06
C TYR A 262 8.55 -6.40 7.80
N ARG A 263 7.56 -5.97 7.02
CA ARG A 263 7.20 -6.62 5.74
C ARG A 263 8.32 -6.53 4.71
N ALA A 264 9.01 -5.40 4.63
CA ALA A 264 10.18 -5.24 3.76
C ALA A 264 11.35 -6.13 4.20
N GLY A 265 11.59 -6.25 5.51
CA GLY A 265 12.58 -7.15 6.07
C GLY A 265 12.34 -8.63 5.72
N GLN A 266 11.07 -9.07 5.71
CA GLN A 266 10.72 -10.42 5.27
C GLN A 266 10.99 -10.65 3.77
N ALA A 267 10.68 -9.67 2.91
CA ALA A 267 10.93 -9.78 1.47
C ALA A 267 12.43 -9.83 1.15
N VAL A 268 13.25 -9.04 1.86
CA VAL A 268 14.71 -9.06 1.75
C VAL A 268 15.29 -10.38 2.29
N GLY A 269 14.76 -10.91 3.40
CA GLY A 269 15.17 -12.20 3.97
C GLY A 269 14.91 -13.36 3.02
N GLN A 270 13.78 -13.38 2.33
CA GLN A 270 13.49 -14.40 1.31
C GLN A 270 14.44 -14.28 0.10
N ALA A 271 14.75 -13.07 -0.36
CA ALA A 271 15.70 -12.85 -1.44
C ALA A 271 17.13 -13.25 -1.06
N GLN A 272 17.56 -13.00 0.20
CA GLN A 272 18.86 -13.44 0.71
C GLN A 272 18.95 -14.96 0.85
N ASN A 273 17.90 -15.64 1.32
CA ASN A 273 17.88 -17.08 1.42
C ASN A 273 17.99 -17.76 0.04
N THR A 274 17.28 -17.23 -0.95
CA THR A 274 17.38 -17.72 -2.33
C THR A 274 18.79 -17.50 -2.89
N LEU A 275 19.41 -16.34 -2.64
CA LEU A 275 20.76 -16.04 -3.08
C LEU A 275 21.80 -16.95 -2.38
N SER A 276 21.68 -17.19 -1.07
CA SER A 276 22.58 -18.04 -0.32
C SER A 276 22.45 -19.52 -0.69
N ASN A 277 21.25 -20.00 -1.00
CA ASN A 277 21.02 -21.37 -1.47
C ASN A 277 21.70 -21.64 -2.81
N VAL A 278 21.69 -20.65 -3.71
CA VAL A 278 22.40 -20.73 -4.99
C VAL A 278 23.91 -20.66 -4.81
N MET A 279 24.42 -19.77 -3.93
CA MET A 279 25.84 -19.67 -3.64
C MET A 279 26.40 -20.91 -2.93
N ASN A 280 25.58 -21.60 -2.14
CA ASN A 280 25.95 -22.83 -1.44
C ASN A 280 25.71 -24.13 -2.26
N GLY A 281 25.30 -24.02 -3.52
CA GLY A 281 25.13 -25.16 -4.43
C GLY A 281 23.96 -26.08 -4.11
N SER A 282 23.03 -25.66 -3.23
CA SER A 282 21.83 -26.44 -2.88
C SER A 282 20.70 -26.29 -3.91
N GLU A 283 20.70 -25.22 -4.70
CA GLU A 283 19.85 -25.04 -5.89
C GLU A 283 20.76 -24.63 -7.05
N GLY A 284 20.56 -25.24 -8.21
CA GLY A 284 21.37 -24.95 -9.41
C GLY A 284 21.20 -23.49 -9.86
N MET A 285 22.21 -22.90 -10.45
CA MET A 285 22.15 -21.55 -11.06
C MET A 285 21.03 -21.43 -12.11
N ASP A 286 20.46 -22.52 -12.55
CA ASP A 286 19.36 -22.62 -13.50
C ASP A 286 18.05 -22.01 -12.97
N SER A 287 17.87 -21.95 -11.64
CA SER A 287 16.71 -21.32 -11.00
C SER A 287 16.81 -19.79 -10.94
N MET A 288 17.99 -19.22 -11.07
CA MET A 288 18.24 -17.77 -11.03
C MET A 288 18.67 -17.16 -12.36
N VAL A 289 19.26 -17.93 -13.23
CA VAL A 289 19.83 -17.46 -14.49
C VAL A 289 19.57 -18.49 -15.60
N GLY A 290 18.65 -18.20 -16.47
CA GLY A 290 18.48 -18.96 -17.70
C GLY A 290 19.60 -18.60 -18.67
N ILE A 291 20.55 -19.49 -18.95
CA ILE A 291 21.50 -19.35 -20.06
C ILE A 291 20.96 -20.16 -21.23
N GLN A 292 20.64 -19.50 -22.30
CA GLN A 292 20.18 -20.18 -23.52
C GLN A 292 21.06 -19.80 -24.68
N ILE A 293 21.66 -20.82 -25.32
CA ILE A 293 22.45 -20.65 -26.55
C ILE A 293 21.59 -21.17 -27.70
N THR A 294 21.26 -20.31 -28.67
CA THR A 294 20.40 -20.70 -29.77
C THR A 294 20.93 -20.20 -31.10
N TYR A 295 20.84 -21.08 -32.09
CA TYR A 295 21.12 -20.74 -33.52
C TYR A 295 19.77 -20.62 -34.22
N GLY A 296 19.45 -19.43 -34.75
CA GLY A 296 18.23 -19.20 -35.51
C GLY A 296 17.30 -18.17 -34.93
N GLN A 297 16.02 -18.29 -35.21
CA GLN A 297 14.98 -17.42 -34.63
C GLN A 297 14.33 -18.12 -33.43
N GLN A 298 14.34 -17.45 -32.27
CA GLN A 298 13.67 -17.91 -31.08
C GLN A 298 12.73 -16.83 -30.55
N LYS A 299 11.58 -17.28 -30.07
CA LYS A 299 10.65 -16.48 -29.29
C LYS A 299 10.28 -17.27 -28.05
N SER A 300 10.50 -16.70 -26.88
CA SER A 300 10.00 -17.25 -25.62
C SER A 300 9.11 -16.21 -24.93
N GLU A 301 8.08 -16.68 -24.28
CA GLU A 301 7.16 -15.87 -23.48
C GLU A 301 6.97 -16.58 -22.14
N SER A 302 7.14 -15.84 -21.05
CA SER A 302 6.85 -16.29 -19.70
C SER A 302 5.81 -15.37 -19.09
N LYS A 303 4.82 -15.93 -18.43
CA LYS A 303 3.80 -15.21 -17.66
C LYS A 303 3.79 -15.75 -16.24
N THR A 304 3.78 -14.85 -15.29
CA THR A 304 3.65 -15.15 -13.87
C THR A 304 2.51 -14.32 -13.32
N HIS A 305 1.61 -14.97 -12.60
CA HIS A 305 0.51 -14.35 -11.88
C HIS A 305 0.66 -14.69 -10.40
N THR A 306 0.49 -13.72 -9.54
CA THR A 306 0.53 -13.88 -8.07
C THR A 306 -0.66 -13.12 -7.49
N GLU A 307 -1.41 -13.80 -6.66
CA GLU A 307 -2.50 -13.25 -5.84
C GLU A 307 -2.08 -13.17 -4.37
#